data_e6199b485533caa492dce54a5561fbaa
#
_entry.id   e6199b485533caa492dce54a5561fbaa
#
_cell.length_a   1.000
_cell.length_b   1.000
_cell.length_c   1.000
_cell.angle_alpha   90.00
_cell.angle_beta   90.00
_cell.angle_gamma   90.00
#
_symmetry.space_group_name_H-M   'P 1'
#
loop_
_entity.id
_entity.type
_entity.pdbx_description
1 polymer ?
#
loop_
_entity_poly.entity_id
_entity_poly.type
_entity_poly.pdbx_seq_one_letter_code
_entity_poly.pdbx_strand_id
1 'polypeptide(L)'
;MKELNNKKVYQCEYCTRVSLSKGGIKTHEHYCKHNPNRQTPCASCKHLIKTVEVRDVPMSYCSGCSYHYFEWDTGYSECTQDECPNPLKEVTFTCEVTGKKMYYAHKLRAMRKEVKEAILNRCDCPMPCECDSFEWDGYCN
;
A
#
# COMPACT_ATOMS: atom_id res chain seq x y z
N MET A 1 -9.82 -25.84 27.21
CA MET A 1 -10.26 -24.45 27.01
C MET A 1 -9.65 -23.65 28.15
N LYS A 2 -8.74 -22.67 27.86
CA LYS A 2 -8.19 -21.79 28.90
C LYS A 2 -9.08 -20.56 29.00
N GLU A 3 -9.73 -20.35 30.12
CA GLU A 3 -10.40 -19.09 30.45
C GLU A 3 -9.35 -17.99 30.63
N LEU A 4 -9.45 -16.94 29.86
CA LEU A 4 -8.59 -15.77 29.93
C LEU A 4 -9.29 -14.71 30.79
N ASN A 5 -9.36 -14.97 32.10
CA ASN A 5 -9.90 -14.03 33.07
C ASN A 5 -8.96 -12.83 33.23
N ASN A 6 -9.49 -11.59 33.14
CA ASN A 6 -8.83 -10.29 33.32
C ASN A 6 -8.13 -9.66 32.12
N LYS A 7 -8.54 -9.91 30.88
CA LYS A 7 -8.09 -9.05 29.77
C LYS A 7 -9.02 -7.84 29.61
N LYS A 8 -8.44 -6.63 29.61
CA LYS A 8 -9.18 -5.40 29.25
C LYS A 8 -9.60 -5.51 27.79
N VAL A 9 -10.89 -5.32 27.55
CA VAL A 9 -11.48 -5.29 26.22
C VAL A 9 -11.85 -3.84 25.93
N TYR A 10 -11.51 -3.36 24.75
CA TYR A 10 -11.83 -2.02 24.28
C TYR A 10 -12.89 -2.11 23.21
N GLN A 11 -13.93 -1.32 23.30
CA GLN A 11 -15.00 -1.25 22.31
C GLN A 11 -14.96 0.10 21.61
N CYS A 12 -15.29 0.11 20.32
CA CYS A 12 -15.43 1.32 19.52
C CYS A 12 -16.62 2.16 20.03
N GLU A 13 -16.45 3.47 20.13
CA GLU A 13 -17.51 4.40 20.55
C GLU A 13 -18.67 4.48 19.54
N TYR A 14 -18.40 4.18 18.27
CA TYR A 14 -19.34 4.34 17.16
C TYR A 14 -19.98 3.05 16.68
N CYS A 15 -19.45 1.89 17.05
CA CYS A 15 -19.99 0.60 16.63
C CYS A 15 -19.72 -0.50 17.69
N THR A 16 -20.19 -1.71 17.40
CA THR A 16 -20.05 -2.86 18.32
C THR A 16 -18.71 -3.57 18.26
N ARG A 17 -17.75 -3.09 17.44
CA ARG A 17 -16.44 -3.73 17.31
C ARG A 17 -15.65 -3.65 18.60
N VAL A 18 -15.09 -4.79 18.99
CA VAL A 18 -14.26 -4.93 20.20
C VAL A 18 -12.87 -5.41 19.85
N SER A 19 -11.88 -5.06 20.67
CA SER A 19 -10.49 -5.52 20.54
C SER A 19 -9.82 -5.58 21.91
N LEU A 20 -8.81 -6.44 22.01
CA LEU A 20 -7.92 -6.48 23.17
C LEU A 20 -6.84 -5.38 23.10
N SER A 21 -6.67 -4.74 21.96
CA SER A 21 -5.71 -3.66 21.73
C SER A 21 -6.40 -2.29 21.75
N LYS A 22 -5.99 -1.42 22.69
CA LYS A 22 -6.43 -0.04 22.73
C LYS A 22 -6.06 0.75 21.47
N GLY A 23 -4.83 0.53 20.95
CA GLY A 23 -4.37 1.15 19.71
C GLY A 23 -5.19 0.69 18.50
N GLY A 24 -5.52 -0.58 18.43
CA GLY A 24 -6.36 -1.15 17.36
C GLY A 24 -7.77 -0.54 17.32
N ILE A 25 -8.39 -0.31 18.49
CA ILE A 25 -9.70 0.38 18.54
C ILE A 25 -9.57 1.84 18.15
N LYS A 26 -8.57 2.57 18.64
CA LYS A 26 -8.36 3.97 18.23
C LYS A 26 -8.18 4.11 16.73
N THR A 27 -7.36 3.25 16.11
CA THR A 27 -7.19 3.24 14.66
C THR A 27 -8.51 2.94 13.95
N HIS A 28 -9.27 1.95 14.44
CA HIS A 28 -10.58 1.65 13.89
C HIS A 28 -11.54 2.85 13.98
N GLU A 29 -11.58 3.58 15.10
CA GLU A 29 -12.45 4.73 15.30
C GLU A 29 -12.20 5.84 14.27
N HIS A 30 -10.93 6.08 13.89
CA HIS A 30 -10.60 7.04 12.82
C HIS A 30 -11.25 6.69 11.47
N TYR A 31 -11.48 5.40 11.20
CA TYR A 31 -12.02 4.91 9.92
C TYR A 31 -13.41 4.28 10.06
N CYS A 32 -13.98 4.27 11.25
CA CYS A 32 -15.27 3.64 11.52
C CYS A 32 -16.37 4.30 10.66
N LYS A 33 -17.12 3.50 9.91
CA LYS A 33 -18.21 4.00 9.06
C LYS A 33 -19.30 4.75 9.81
N HIS A 34 -19.45 4.48 11.12
CA HIS A 34 -20.43 5.14 11.99
C HIS A 34 -19.86 6.37 12.69
N ASN A 35 -18.56 6.67 12.55
CA ASN A 35 -17.96 7.89 13.09
C ASN A 35 -18.27 9.06 12.15
N PRO A 36 -18.99 10.11 12.59
CA PRO A 36 -19.31 11.26 11.76
C PRO A 36 -18.06 12.03 11.30
N ASN A 37 -16.97 11.97 12.09
CA ASN A 37 -15.71 12.64 11.81
C ASN A 37 -14.65 11.66 11.26
N ARG A 38 -15.09 10.59 10.60
CA ARG A 38 -14.16 9.60 10.05
C ARG A 38 -13.27 10.18 8.96
N GLN A 39 -12.04 9.71 8.92
CA GLN A 39 -11.19 9.95 7.76
C GLN A 39 -11.71 9.19 6.54
N THR A 40 -11.64 9.83 5.38
CA THR A 40 -12.09 9.28 4.08
C THR A 40 -10.88 9.02 3.16
N PRO A 41 -9.99 8.07 3.53
CA PRO A 41 -8.76 7.85 2.79
C PRO A 41 -9.05 7.21 1.43
N CYS A 42 -8.45 7.73 0.37
CA CYS A 42 -8.55 7.15 -0.97
C CYS A 42 -8.22 5.66 -1.03
N ALA A 43 -7.35 5.18 -0.14
CA ALA A 43 -6.98 3.76 -0.07
C ALA A 43 -8.15 2.81 0.22
N SER A 44 -9.26 3.32 0.74
CA SER A 44 -10.48 2.56 1.06
C SER A 44 -11.69 3.05 0.23
N CYS A 45 -11.43 3.72 -0.88
CA CYS A 45 -12.46 4.27 -1.75
C CYS A 45 -12.78 3.29 -2.89
N LYS A 46 -14.08 3.10 -3.18
CA LYS A 46 -14.52 2.23 -4.29
C LYS A 46 -14.04 2.71 -5.67
N HIS A 47 -13.76 4.02 -5.80
CA HIS A 47 -13.28 4.63 -7.04
C HIS A 47 -11.76 4.50 -7.23
N LEU A 48 -11.07 3.82 -6.32
CA LEU A 48 -9.64 3.58 -6.43
C LEU A 48 -9.37 2.37 -7.33
N ILE A 49 -8.84 2.63 -8.51
CA ILE A 49 -8.38 1.59 -9.43
C ILE A 49 -6.92 1.30 -9.09
N LYS A 50 -6.65 0.05 -8.71
CA LYS A 50 -5.30 -0.47 -8.48
C LYS A 50 -4.89 -1.28 -9.70
N THR A 51 -3.87 -0.81 -10.40
CA THR A 51 -3.27 -1.53 -11.53
C THR A 51 -1.90 -2.07 -11.11
N VAL A 52 -1.65 -3.34 -11.41
CA VAL A 52 -0.36 -3.98 -11.18
C VAL A 52 0.24 -4.28 -12.54
N GLU A 53 1.31 -3.57 -12.88
CA GLU A 53 2.06 -3.82 -14.10
C GLU A 53 3.32 -4.58 -13.74
N VAL A 54 3.58 -5.66 -14.46
CA VAL A 54 4.86 -6.36 -14.40
C VAL A 54 5.77 -5.64 -15.38
N ARG A 55 6.86 -5.06 -14.87
CA ARG A 55 7.86 -4.45 -15.74
C ARG A 55 9.00 -5.41 -15.99
N ASP A 56 9.35 -5.51 -17.24
CA ASP A 56 10.67 -5.95 -17.63
C ASP A 56 11.67 -4.89 -17.18
N VAL A 57 12.24 -5.08 -16.02
CA VAL A 57 13.28 -4.19 -15.51
C VAL A 57 14.61 -4.71 -16.01
N PRO A 58 15.52 -3.83 -16.46
CA PRO A 58 16.89 -4.23 -16.64
C PRO A 58 17.36 -4.95 -15.36
N MET A 59 17.90 -6.11 -15.51
CA MET A 59 18.13 -7.12 -14.47
C MET A 59 19.04 -6.70 -13.33
N SER A 60 19.64 -5.50 -13.38
CA SER A 60 20.41 -4.88 -12.31
C SER A 60 19.63 -4.62 -11.01
N TYR A 61 18.33 -4.84 -11.01
CA TYR A 61 17.45 -4.53 -9.85
C TYR A 61 16.76 -5.71 -9.21
N CYS A 62 16.97 -6.93 -9.69
CA CYS A 62 16.45 -8.10 -9.00
C CYS A 62 17.27 -8.38 -7.75
N SER A 63 16.82 -7.89 -6.60
CA SER A 63 17.41 -8.26 -5.32
C SER A 63 16.75 -9.52 -4.79
N GLY A 64 17.38 -10.67 -4.94
CA GLY A 64 16.97 -11.86 -4.20
C GLY A 64 16.64 -13.11 -5.02
N CYS A 65 16.91 -13.17 -6.31
CA CYS A 65 16.93 -14.44 -6.97
C CYS A 65 18.35 -15.03 -6.98
N SER A 66 18.45 -16.35 -6.78
CA SER A 66 19.72 -17.08 -6.79
C SER A 66 20.33 -17.27 -8.21
N TYR A 67 19.71 -16.71 -9.22
CA TYR A 67 20.07 -16.84 -10.63
C TYR A 67 20.76 -15.59 -11.19
N HIS A 68 21.20 -14.66 -10.32
CA HIS A 68 22.00 -13.52 -10.72
C HIS A 68 23.45 -13.90 -10.90
N TYR A 69 23.96 -13.66 -12.10
CA TYR A 69 25.37 -13.63 -12.39
C TYR A 69 25.89 -12.20 -12.21
N PHE A 70 26.89 -12.04 -11.39
CA PHE A 70 27.58 -10.76 -11.19
C PHE A 70 28.95 -10.82 -11.86
N GLU A 71 29.14 -10.00 -12.86
CA GLU A 71 30.42 -9.85 -13.54
C GLU A 71 31.27 -8.77 -12.83
N TRP A 72 32.32 -9.21 -12.18
CA TRP A 72 33.15 -8.34 -11.31
C TRP A 72 33.89 -7.26 -12.09
N ASP A 73 34.26 -7.51 -13.34
CA ASP A 73 35.06 -6.59 -14.16
C ASP A 73 34.24 -5.43 -14.70
N THR A 74 32.96 -5.65 -14.98
CA THR A 74 32.06 -4.64 -15.55
C THR A 74 31.09 -4.06 -14.53
N GLY A 75 30.97 -4.69 -13.35
CA GLY A 75 29.95 -4.36 -12.35
C GLY A 75 28.52 -4.65 -12.83
N TYR A 76 28.37 -5.44 -13.90
CA TYR A 76 27.10 -5.78 -14.48
C TYR A 76 26.50 -7.01 -13.79
N SER A 77 25.20 -6.97 -13.54
CA SER A 77 24.46 -8.08 -12.96
C SER A 77 23.33 -8.48 -13.90
N GLU A 78 23.36 -9.70 -14.38
CA GLU A 78 22.38 -10.25 -15.31
C GLU A 78 21.68 -11.46 -14.70
N CYS A 79 20.38 -11.58 -14.92
CA CYS A 79 19.64 -12.78 -14.53
C CYS A 79 19.75 -13.80 -15.66
N THR A 80 20.14 -15.02 -15.32
CA THR A 80 20.33 -16.10 -16.30
C THR A 80 19.02 -16.79 -16.70
N GLN A 81 17.87 -16.33 -16.20
CA GLN A 81 16.57 -16.88 -16.55
C GLN A 81 15.84 -15.98 -17.55
N ASP A 82 15.18 -16.61 -18.53
CA ASP A 82 14.33 -15.93 -19.53
C ASP A 82 13.16 -15.17 -18.86
N GLU A 83 12.66 -15.67 -17.72
CA GLU A 83 11.66 -15.01 -16.89
C GLU A 83 12.19 -14.86 -15.46
N CYS A 84 12.28 -13.63 -14.97
CA CYS A 84 12.67 -13.39 -13.60
C CYS A 84 11.58 -13.91 -12.64
N PRO A 85 11.88 -14.83 -11.71
CA PRO A 85 10.90 -15.35 -10.75
C PRO A 85 10.38 -14.28 -9.78
N ASN A 86 11.09 -13.14 -9.67
CA ASN A 86 10.68 -11.98 -8.87
C ASN A 86 10.63 -10.70 -9.74
N PRO A 87 9.72 -10.63 -10.72
CA PRO A 87 9.62 -9.46 -11.57
C PRO A 87 9.26 -8.23 -10.73
N LEU A 88 9.78 -7.07 -11.09
CA LEU A 88 9.40 -5.83 -10.43
C LEU A 88 7.94 -5.53 -10.76
N LYS A 89 7.10 -5.63 -9.74
CA LYS A 89 5.68 -5.27 -9.83
C LYS A 89 5.54 -3.80 -9.51
N GLU A 90 5.22 -3.00 -10.50
CA GLU A 90 4.82 -1.63 -10.30
C GLU A 90 3.33 -1.57 -10.00
N VAL A 91 3.00 -1.01 -8.85
CA VAL A 91 1.60 -0.81 -8.45
C VAL A 91 1.27 0.66 -8.64
N THR A 92 0.34 0.95 -9.53
CA THR A 92 -0.20 2.29 -9.75
C THR A 92 -1.62 2.38 -9.21
N PHE A 93 -1.98 3.58 -8.78
CA PHE A 93 -3.31 3.88 -8.25
C PHE A 93 -3.90 5.04 -9.05
N THR A 94 -5.08 4.85 -9.59
CA THR A 94 -5.79 5.88 -10.35
C THR A 94 -7.16 6.10 -9.74
N CYS A 95 -7.57 7.36 -9.59
CA CYS A 95 -8.93 7.68 -9.19
C CYS A 95 -9.84 7.65 -10.41
N GLU A 96 -10.89 6.84 -10.40
CA GLU A 96 -11.87 6.76 -11.49
C GLU A 96 -12.58 8.09 -11.74
N VAL A 97 -12.90 8.83 -10.67
CA VAL A 97 -13.66 10.09 -10.75
C VAL A 97 -12.80 11.24 -11.28
N THR A 98 -11.54 11.34 -10.83
CA THR A 98 -10.68 12.49 -11.20
C THR A 98 -9.65 12.17 -12.26
N GLY A 99 -9.45 10.89 -12.60
CA GLY A 99 -8.42 10.41 -13.52
C GLY A 99 -6.99 10.55 -12.98
N LYS A 100 -6.79 11.09 -11.79
CA LYS A 100 -5.46 11.34 -11.22
C LYS A 100 -4.75 10.06 -10.85
N LYS A 101 -3.48 9.97 -11.25
CA LYS A 101 -2.55 8.92 -10.80
C LYS A 101 -1.95 9.31 -9.46
N MET A 102 -1.99 8.39 -8.51
CA MET A 102 -1.61 8.66 -7.12
C MET A 102 -0.57 7.67 -6.61
N TYR A 103 0.14 8.05 -5.56
CA TYR A 103 1.11 7.21 -4.87
C TYR A 103 0.97 7.27 -3.35
N TYR A 104 1.42 6.22 -2.67
CA TYR A 104 1.51 6.21 -1.21
C TYR A 104 2.72 6.99 -0.71
N ALA A 105 2.52 8.19 -0.18
CA ALA A 105 3.60 9.05 0.30
C ALA A 105 4.47 8.40 1.40
N HIS A 106 3.88 7.59 2.29
CA HIS A 106 4.61 6.91 3.35
C HIS A 106 5.56 5.83 2.82
N LYS A 107 5.22 5.15 1.72
CA LYS A 107 6.08 4.13 1.11
C LYS A 107 7.30 4.73 0.43
N LEU A 108 7.18 5.95 -0.11
CA LEU A 108 8.30 6.62 -0.77
C LEU A 108 9.48 6.93 0.17
N ARG A 109 9.23 7.05 1.47
CA ARG A 109 10.29 7.38 2.45
C ARG A 109 11.37 6.30 2.53
N ALA A 110 10.99 5.05 2.34
CA ALA A 110 11.90 3.90 2.41
C ALA A 110 12.51 3.52 1.05
N MET A 111 12.12 4.19 -0.03
CA MET A 111 12.59 3.86 -1.38
C MET A 111 13.91 4.55 -1.72
N ARG A 112 14.70 3.92 -2.60
CA ARG A 112 15.91 4.54 -3.17
C ARG A 112 15.54 5.77 -3.97
N LYS A 113 16.47 6.73 -4.06
CA LYS A 113 16.25 8.04 -4.67
C LYS A 113 15.75 7.94 -6.11
N GLU A 114 16.39 7.11 -6.92
CA GLU A 114 16.06 6.93 -8.35
C GLU A 114 14.64 6.38 -8.56
N VAL A 115 14.25 5.39 -7.75
CA VAL A 115 12.90 4.81 -7.78
C VAL A 115 11.86 5.83 -7.34
N LYS A 116 12.18 6.60 -6.30
CA LYS A 116 11.31 7.68 -5.82
C LYS A 116 11.07 8.74 -6.88
N GLU A 117 12.13 9.21 -7.55
CA GLU A 117 12.03 10.20 -8.63
C GLU A 117 11.21 9.65 -9.80
N ALA A 118 11.41 8.38 -10.19
CA ALA A 118 10.64 7.74 -11.24
C ALA A 118 9.14 7.67 -10.92
N ILE A 119 8.76 7.40 -9.67
CA ILE A 119 7.36 7.40 -9.21
C ILE A 119 6.79 8.81 -9.24
N LEU A 120 7.50 9.80 -8.68
CA LEU A 120 7.06 11.19 -8.63
C LEU A 120 6.85 11.79 -10.02
N ASN A 121 7.69 11.41 -11.00
CA ASN A 121 7.56 11.88 -12.38
C ASN A 121 6.36 11.28 -13.14
N ARG A 122 5.73 10.23 -12.62
CA ARG A 122 4.61 9.53 -13.29
C ARG A 122 3.27 9.70 -12.57
N CYS A 123 3.28 10.23 -11.38
CA CYS A 123 2.10 10.40 -10.56
C CYS A 123 1.80 11.87 -10.33
N ASP A 124 0.52 12.22 -10.36
CA ASP A 124 0.04 13.60 -10.22
C ASP A 124 0.14 14.10 -8.79
N CYS A 125 -0.18 13.24 -7.82
CA CYS A 125 -0.27 13.64 -6.41
C CYS A 125 -0.09 12.46 -5.44
N PRO A 126 0.24 12.75 -4.16
CA PRO A 126 0.12 11.75 -3.12
C PRO A 126 -1.35 11.36 -2.92
N MET A 127 -1.57 10.11 -2.53
CA MET A 127 -2.90 9.61 -2.20
C MET A 127 -3.48 10.39 -1.00
N PRO A 128 -4.60 11.12 -1.15
CA PRO A 128 -5.18 11.92 -0.08
C PRO A 128 -5.76 11.07 1.04
N CYS A 129 -5.74 11.62 2.25
CA CYS A 129 -6.39 11.03 3.42
C CYS A 129 -7.86 11.46 3.55
N GLU A 130 -8.25 12.53 2.84
CA GLU A 130 -9.60 13.08 2.80
C GLU A 130 -9.98 13.38 1.36
N CYS A 131 -11.21 13.05 0.97
CA CYS A 131 -11.70 13.21 -0.39
C CYS A 131 -13.21 13.46 -0.39
N ASP A 132 -13.63 14.52 -1.07
CA ASP A 132 -15.06 14.89 -1.17
C ASP A 132 -15.87 13.88 -1.99
N SER A 133 -15.22 13.21 -2.95
CA SER A 133 -15.81 12.16 -3.79
C SER A 133 -15.65 10.77 -3.21
N PHE A 134 -15.35 10.68 -1.91
CA PHE A 134 -15.12 9.39 -1.26
C PHE A 134 -16.40 8.58 -1.18
N GLU A 135 -16.34 7.35 -1.69
CA GLU A 135 -17.35 6.34 -1.46
C GLU A 135 -16.70 5.06 -0.97
N TRP A 136 -17.27 4.49 0.07
CA TRP A 136 -16.72 3.30 0.72
C TRP A 136 -16.78 2.08 -0.21
N ASP A 137 -15.71 1.29 -0.28
CA ASP A 137 -15.63 0.08 -1.10
C ASP A 137 -16.43 -1.12 -0.55
N GLY A 138 -17.05 -0.95 0.62
CA GLY A 138 -17.88 -1.97 1.24
C GLY A 138 -17.12 -3.00 2.10
N TYR A 139 -15.80 -3.02 2.04
CA TYR A 139 -14.99 -3.94 2.85
C TYR A 139 -14.69 -3.37 4.23
N CYS A 140 -15.71 -3.28 5.09
CA CYS A 140 -15.52 -3.22 6.54
C CYS A 140 -15.75 -4.62 7.11
N ASN A 141 -14.69 -5.39 7.25
CA ASN A 141 -14.68 -6.55 8.14
C ASN A 141 -14.32 -6.12 9.55
#